data_f2ccd91b10f0c328fb2a0873f2bee6d1
#
_entry.id   f2ccd91b10f0c328fb2a0873f2bee6d1
#
_cell.length_a   1.000
_cell.length_b   1.000
_cell.length_c   1.000
_cell.angle_alpha   90.00
_cell.angle_beta   90.00
_cell.angle_gamma   90.00
#
_symmetry.space_group_name_H-M   'P 1'
#
loop_
_entity.id
_entity.type
_entity.pdbx_description
1 polymer ?
#
loop_
_entity_poly.entity_id
_entity_poly.type
_entity_poly.pdbx_seq_one_letter_code
_entity_poly.pdbx_strand_id
1 'polypeptide(L)'
;GSIIWAETVRAVRRMNPNTTMETLIPDFQGVERNLNRILEAAPEIISHNMETVRRLTREVRIQAKYDRSLGVLKYLKENGANRTKSGIMLGIGERREEILETMDDLREVGCEVMTIGQYLRPSAANIPVLEYVTPETFDSYRAIGLDKGFS
;
A
#
# COMPACT_ATOMS: atom_id res chain seq x y z
N GLY A 1 4.35 -8.57 -16.76
CA GLY A 1 4.12 -8.15 -15.40
C GLY A 1 3.50 -9.20 -14.50
N SER A 2 2.16 -9.29 -14.39
CA SER A 2 1.47 -10.11 -13.36
C SER A 2 1.81 -11.61 -13.40
N ILE A 3 2.11 -12.16 -14.58
CA ILE A 3 2.55 -13.57 -14.71
C ILE A 3 3.83 -13.81 -13.93
N ILE A 4 4.83 -12.93 -14.07
CA ILE A 4 6.11 -13.07 -13.36
C ILE A 4 5.89 -13.00 -11.85
N TRP A 5 5.05 -12.07 -11.36
CA TRP A 5 4.68 -11.98 -9.93
C TRP A 5 4.09 -13.31 -9.43
N ALA A 6 3.07 -13.81 -10.10
CA ALA A 6 2.39 -15.05 -9.70
C ALA A 6 3.35 -16.27 -9.71
N GLU A 7 4.18 -16.41 -10.75
CA GLU A 7 5.16 -17.49 -10.83
C GLU A 7 6.25 -17.38 -9.77
N THR A 8 6.67 -16.16 -9.42
CA THR A 8 7.61 -15.92 -8.32
C THR A 8 7.03 -16.38 -6.99
N VAL A 9 5.78 -16.00 -6.68
CA VAL A 9 5.08 -16.45 -5.46
C VAL A 9 5.03 -17.99 -5.40
N ARG A 10 4.63 -18.63 -6.50
CA ARG A 10 4.57 -20.10 -6.58
C ARG A 10 5.94 -20.75 -6.41
N ALA A 11 6.99 -20.18 -7.01
CA ALA A 11 8.35 -20.71 -6.90
C ALA A 11 8.89 -20.58 -5.47
N VAL A 12 8.72 -19.42 -4.83
CA VAL A 12 9.13 -19.21 -3.44
C VAL A 12 8.42 -20.17 -2.51
N ARG A 13 7.11 -20.39 -2.68
CA ARG A 13 6.34 -21.34 -1.88
C ARG A 13 6.85 -22.78 -2.03
N ARG A 14 7.18 -23.21 -3.26
CA ARG A 14 7.75 -24.55 -3.47
C ARG A 14 9.08 -24.75 -2.76
N MET A 15 9.92 -23.71 -2.76
CA MET A 15 11.26 -23.78 -2.16
C MET A 15 11.24 -23.55 -0.64
N ASN A 16 10.24 -22.85 -0.14
CA ASN A 16 10.12 -22.44 1.27
C ASN A 16 8.68 -22.67 1.77
N PRO A 17 8.22 -23.94 1.91
CA PRO A 17 6.81 -24.25 2.16
C PRO A 17 6.29 -23.75 3.52
N ASN A 18 7.18 -23.50 4.47
CA ASN A 18 6.83 -23.03 5.82
C ASN A 18 6.97 -21.52 6.01
N THR A 19 7.23 -20.76 4.93
CA THR A 19 7.40 -19.30 4.98
C THR A 19 6.13 -18.62 4.50
N THR A 20 5.61 -17.68 5.27
CA THR A 20 4.56 -16.77 4.84
C THR A 20 5.12 -15.71 3.90
N MET A 21 4.31 -15.26 2.94
CA MET A 21 4.74 -14.31 1.92
C MET A 21 3.87 -13.07 1.91
N GLU A 22 4.53 -11.93 1.86
CA GLU A 22 3.94 -10.66 1.44
C GLU A 22 4.41 -10.34 0.01
N THR A 23 3.47 -9.96 -0.84
CA THR A 23 3.77 -9.58 -2.22
C THR A 23 3.33 -8.15 -2.46
N LEU A 24 4.29 -7.26 -2.68
CA LEU A 24 4.03 -5.88 -3.09
C LEU A 24 3.84 -5.84 -4.62
N ILE A 25 2.67 -5.40 -5.05
CA ILE A 25 2.30 -5.33 -6.46
C ILE A 25 2.10 -3.89 -6.94
N PRO A 26 2.34 -3.61 -8.24
CA PRO A 26 1.87 -2.39 -8.87
C PRO A 26 0.34 -2.43 -9.04
N ASP A 27 -0.25 -1.31 -9.44
CA ASP A 27 -1.72 -1.25 -9.67
C ASP A 27 -2.20 -2.08 -10.88
N PHE A 28 -1.30 -2.58 -11.72
CA PHE A 28 -1.61 -3.27 -12.99
C PHE A 28 -2.68 -2.54 -13.83
N GLN A 29 -2.75 -1.21 -13.70
CA GLN A 29 -3.77 -0.35 -14.33
C GLN A 29 -5.22 -0.71 -13.96
N GLY A 30 -5.43 -1.43 -12.86
CA GLY A 30 -6.73 -1.93 -12.43
C GLY A 30 -7.28 -3.09 -13.28
N VAL A 31 -6.44 -3.73 -14.09
CA VAL A 31 -6.89 -4.84 -14.95
C VAL A 31 -7.13 -6.09 -14.12
N GLU A 32 -8.38 -6.46 -13.93
CA GLU A 32 -8.83 -7.58 -13.07
C GLU A 32 -8.12 -8.90 -13.37
N ARG A 33 -7.94 -9.25 -14.66
CA ARG A 33 -7.20 -10.46 -15.06
C ARG A 33 -5.78 -10.52 -14.47
N ASN A 34 -5.13 -9.36 -14.31
CA ASN A 34 -3.79 -9.30 -13.72
C ASN A 34 -3.83 -9.46 -12.20
N LEU A 35 -4.85 -8.91 -11.55
CA LEU A 35 -5.07 -9.05 -10.11
C LEU A 35 -5.47 -10.50 -9.75
N ASN A 36 -6.31 -11.12 -10.56
CA ASN A 36 -6.71 -12.52 -10.38
C ASN A 36 -5.53 -13.48 -10.39
N ARG A 37 -4.52 -13.26 -11.23
CA ARG A 37 -3.28 -14.08 -11.22
C ARG A 37 -2.56 -14.03 -9.88
N ILE A 38 -2.56 -12.87 -9.22
CA ILE A 38 -1.94 -12.73 -7.90
C ILE A 38 -2.79 -13.44 -6.83
N LEU A 39 -4.12 -13.28 -6.89
CA LEU A 39 -5.06 -13.98 -6.00
C LEU A 39 -4.92 -15.50 -6.12
N GLU A 40 -4.84 -16.02 -7.34
CA GLU A 40 -4.64 -17.46 -7.61
C GLU A 40 -3.30 -17.99 -7.10
N ALA A 41 -2.25 -17.17 -7.07
CA ALA A 41 -0.96 -17.52 -6.49
C ALA A 41 -1.02 -17.57 -4.94
N ALA A 42 -2.03 -16.93 -4.35
CA ALA A 42 -2.40 -16.97 -2.94
C ALA A 42 -1.26 -16.63 -1.95
N PRO A 43 -0.57 -15.49 -2.08
CA PRO A 43 0.31 -15.04 -1.02
C PRO A 43 -0.53 -14.68 0.22
N GLU A 44 0.06 -14.77 1.41
CA GLU A 44 -0.65 -14.51 2.66
C GLU A 44 -1.04 -13.04 2.80
N ILE A 45 -0.20 -12.13 2.30
CA ILE A 45 -0.47 -10.69 2.28
C ILE A 45 -0.24 -10.16 0.85
N ILE A 46 -1.20 -9.40 0.35
CA ILE A 46 -1.05 -8.64 -0.89
C ILE A 46 -0.97 -7.16 -0.55
N SER A 47 0.16 -6.54 -0.88
CA SER A 47 0.44 -5.13 -0.61
C SER A 47 0.35 -4.30 -1.89
N HIS A 48 -0.32 -3.17 -1.80
CA HIS A 48 -0.28 -2.12 -2.82
C HIS A 48 -0.29 -0.76 -2.13
N ASN A 49 0.80 0.01 -2.29
CA ASN A 49 0.99 1.25 -1.57
C ASN A 49 0.24 2.42 -2.22
N MET A 50 -0.38 3.27 -1.38
CA MET A 50 -0.87 4.59 -1.79
C MET A 50 0.28 5.57 -2.01
N GLU A 51 1.39 5.39 -1.33
CA GLU A 51 2.61 6.20 -1.27
C GLU A 51 2.41 7.57 -0.62
N THR A 52 1.30 8.24 -0.85
CA THR A 52 0.98 9.55 -0.28
C THR A 52 -0.53 9.79 -0.23
N VAL A 53 -0.92 10.96 0.28
CA VAL A 53 -2.32 11.42 0.35
C VAL A 53 -2.85 11.84 -1.03
N ARG A 54 -4.17 11.92 -1.19
CA ARG A 54 -4.87 12.22 -2.45
C ARG A 54 -4.31 13.43 -3.19
N ARG A 55 -4.15 14.56 -2.50
CA ARG A 55 -3.68 15.82 -3.09
C ARG A 55 -2.29 15.71 -3.71
N LEU A 56 -1.38 14.99 -3.06
CA LEU A 56 0.02 14.87 -3.47
C LEU A 56 0.29 13.73 -4.45
N THR A 57 -0.69 12.88 -4.74
CA THR A 57 -0.50 11.69 -5.58
C THR A 57 0.09 12.03 -6.96
N ARG A 58 -0.35 13.12 -7.60
CA ARG A 58 0.14 13.51 -8.94
C ARG A 58 1.60 13.95 -8.94
N GLU A 59 2.10 14.47 -7.83
CA GLU A 59 3.49 14.92 -7.68
C GLU A 59 4.43 13.77 -7.34
N VAL A 60 3.95 12.81 -6.56
CA VAL A 60 4.73 11.66 -6.07
C VAL A 60 4.71 10.49 -7.06
N ARG A 61 3.57 10.28 -7.73
CA ARG A 61 3.30 9.12 -8.58
C ARG A 61 2.73 9.57 -9.93
N ILE A 62 3.59 9.79 -10.91
CA ILE A 62 3.20 10.35 -12.22
C ILE A 62 2.12 9.52 -12.93
N GLN A 63 2.16 8.19 -12.84
CA GLN A 63 1.23 7.29 -13.56
C GLN A 63 0.13 6.70 -12.69
N ALA A 64 0.30 6.66 -11.37
CA ALA A 64 -0.68 6.08 -10.48
C ALA A 64 -1.77 7.09 -10.09
N LYS A 65 -2.98 6.59 -9.91
CA LYS A 65 -4.14 7.37 -9.49
C LYS A 65 -4.59 6.89 -8.12
N TYR A 66 -4.89 7.81 -7.23
CA TYR A 66 -5.34 7.52 -5.87
C TYR A 66 -6.55 6.57 -5.85
N ASP A 67 -7.62 6.93 -6.58
CA ASP A 67 -8.84 6.11 -6.63
C ASP A 67 -8.62 4.74 -7.29
N ARG A 68 -7.72 4.65 -8.28
CA ARG A 68 -7.36 3.35 -8.86
C ARG A 68 -6.64 2.46 -7.86
N SER A 69 -5.76 3.00 -7.04
CA SER A 69 -5.10 2.25 -5.98
C SER A 69 -6.07 1.72 -4.93
N LEU A 70 -7.05 2.54 -4.50
CA LEU A 70 -8.15 2.08 -3.64
C LEU A 70 -8.98 0.99 -4.31
N GLY A 71 -9.32 1.17 -5.61
CA GLY A 71 -10.04 0.17 -6.39
C GLY A 71 -9.32 -1.17 -6.48
N VAL A 72 -7.98 -1.15 -6.63
CA VAL A 72 -7.16 -2.38 -6.62
C VAL A 72 -7.25 -3.09 -5.27
N LEU A 73 -7.07 -2.37 -4.16
CA LEU A 73 -7.18 -2.96 -2.80
C LEU A 73 -8.57 -3.51 -2.53
N LYS A 74 -9.62 -2.76 -2.92
CA LYS A 74 -11.01 -3.21 -2.82
C LYS A 74 -11.24 -4.50 -3.59
N TYR A 75 -10.86 -4.53 -4.87
CA TYR A 75 -11.00 -5.70 -5.73
C TYR A 75 -10.31 -6.93 -5.13
N LEU A 76 -9.06 -6.77 -4.67
CA LEU A 76 -8.32 -7.85 -4.04
C LEU A 76 -9.06 -8.41 -2.82
N LYS A 77 -9.55 -7.54 -1.95
CA LYS A 77 -10.26 -7.97 -0.73
C LYS A 77 -11.58 -8.65 -1.02
N GLU A 78 -12.37 -8.10 -1.94
CA GLU A 78 -13.67 -8.68 -2.35
C GLU A 78 -13.53 -10.01 -3.10
N ASN A 79 -12.38 -10.26 -3.73
CA ASN A 79 -12.11 -11.48 -4.51
C ASN A 79 -11.19 -12.49 -3.79
N GLY A 80 -11.07 -12.42 -2.48
CA GLY A 80 -10.52 -13.49 -1.66
C GLY A 80 -9.06 -13.33 -1.24
N ALA A 81 -8.48 -12.12 -1.33
CA ALA A 81 -7.20 -11.86 -0.67
C ALA A 81 -7.33 -12.15 0.84
N ASN A 82 -6.44 -12.97 1.37
CA ASN A 82 -6.45 -13.28 2.79
C ASN A 82 -6.25 -12.00 3.63
N ARG A 83 -5.21 -11.23 3.31
CA ARG A 83 -4.94 -9.95 3.96
C ARG A 83 -4.43 -8.93 2.94
N THR A 84 -4.93 -7.69 3.00
CA THR A 84 -4.44 -6.58 2.19
C THR A 84 -3.70 -5.58 3.04
N LYS A 85 -2.66 -4.98 2.46
CA LYS A 85 -1.80 -4.00 3.09
C LYS A 85 -1.52 -2.83 2.17
N SER A 86 -1.39 -1.65 2.74
CA SER A 86 -0.98 -0.43 2.05
C SER A 86 0.00 0.38 2.89
N GLY A 87 0.55 1.43 2.31
CA GLY A 87 1.46 2.33 3.01
C GLY A 87 1.51 3.71 2.39
N ILE A 88 1.88 4.69 3.21
CA ILE A 88 2.18 6.06 2.81
C ILE A 88 3.50 6.52 3.43
N MET A 89 4.12 7.48 2.80
CA MET A 89 5.27 8.21 3.31
C MET A 89 4.84 9.57 3.83
N LEU A 90 5.46 10.02 4.92
CA LEU A 90 5.26 11.34 5.50
C LEU A 90 6.51 12.22 5.33
N GLY A 91 6.30 13.54 5.36
CA GLY A 91 7.37 14.53 5.27
C GLY A 91 7.51 15.20 3.91
N ILE A 92 6.48 15.13 3.06
CA ILE A 92 6.42 15.74 1.72
C ILE A 92 5.32 16.80 1.60
N GLY A 93 4.74 17.26 2.73
CA GLY A 93 3.77 18.36 2.78
C GLY A 93 2.31 17.93 2.92
N GLU A 94 2.06 16.70 3.29
CA GLU A 94 0.73 16.22 3.68
C GLU A 94 0.27 16.89 4.99
N ARG A 95 -1.05 17.06 5.13
CA ARG A 95 -1.67 17.57 6.34
C ARG A 95 -2.22 16.42 7.18
N ARG A 96 -2.36 16.65 8.48
CA ARG A 96 -2.92 15.65 9.41
C ARG A 96 -4.27 15.13 8.94
N GLU A 97 -5.17 16.01 8.53
CA GLU A 97 -6.52 15.66 8.08
C GLU A 97 -6.48 14.75 6.84
N GLU A 98 -5.54 15.00 5.91
CA GLU A 98 -5.37 14.20 4.70
C GLU A 98 -4.84 12.79 5.01
N ILE A 99 -3.99 12.66 6.04
CA ILE A 99 -3.51 11.36 6.52
C ILE A 99 -4.68 10.56 7.12
N LEU A 100 -5.51 11.20 7.95
CA LEU A 100 -6.68 10.55 8.56
C LEU A 100 -7.71 10.16 7.51
N GLU A 101 -7.97 11.01 6.52
CA GLU A 101 -8.83 10.69 5.37
C GLU A 101 -8.29 9.46 4.61
N THR A 102 -6.99 9.41 4.36
CA THR A 102 -6.37 8.25 3.69
C THR A 102 -6.51 6.97 4.51
N MET A 103 -6.41 7.04 5.84
CA MET A 103 -6.69 5.90 6.71
C MET A 103 -8.15 5.45 6.57
N ASP A 104 -9.11 6.38 6.57
CA ASP A 104 -10.53 6.07 6.43
C ASP A 104 -10.84 5.46 5.06
N ASP A 105 -10.33 6.04 3.98
CA ASP A 105 -10.45 5.50 2.62
C ASP A 105 -9.91 4.05 2.53
N LEU A 106 -8.77 3.77 3.15
CA LEU A 106 -8.20 2.42 3.18
C LEU A 106 -9.06 1.44 3.99
N ARG A 107 -9.62 1.86 5.12
CA ARG A 107 -10.54 1.02 5.90
C ARG A 107 -11.83 0.74 5.14
N GLU A 108 -12.37 1.73 4.43
CA GLU A 108 -13.58 1.58 3.62
C GLU A 108 -13.43 0.50 2.54
N VAL A 109 -12.25 0.38 1.93
CA VAL A 109 -11.96 -0.69 0.94
C VAL A 109 -11.51 -2.01 1.58
N GLY A 110 -11.55 -2.14 2.90
CA GLY A 110 -11.23 -3.38 3.63
C GLY A 110 -9.73 -3.64 3.80
N CYS A 111 -8.87 -2.64 3.65
CA CYS A 111 -7.44 -2.77 3.92
C CYS A 111 -7.20 -2.97 5.42
N GLU A 112 -6.45 -4.01 5.79
CA GLU A 112 -6.29 -4.45 7.18
C GLU A 112 -4.99 -3.97 7.81
N VAL A 113 -3.95 -3.79 7.01
CA VAL A 113 -2.63 -3.36 7.49
C VAL A 113 -2.22 -2.07 6.81
N MET A 114 -1.75 -1.11 7.59
CA MET A 114 -1.20 0.13 7.06
C MET A 114 0.17 0.40 7.66
N THR A 115 1.12 0.75 6.81
CA THR A 115 2.44 1.24 7.22
C THR A 115 2.58 2.72 6.93
N ILE A 116 3.22 3.43 7.84
CA ILE A 116 3.52 4.86 7.69
C ILE A 116 5.01 5.04 7.98
N GLY A 117 5.74 5.62 7.04
CA GLY A 117 7.18 5.80 7.15
C GLY A 117 7.65 7.21 6.75
N GLN A 118 8.85 7.58 7.16
CA GLN A 118 9.47 8.83 6.74
C GLN A 118 9.89 8.77 5.28
N TYR A 119 9.51 9.78 4.51
CA TYR A 119 10.05 9.97 3.16
C TYR A 119 11.51 10.38 3.23
N LEU A 120 12.35 9.71 2.48
CA LEU A 120 13.74 10.07 2.24
C LEU A 120 13.93 10.33 0.74
N ARG A 121 14.51 11.48 0.42
CA ARG A 121 14.72 11.91 -0.97
C ARG A 121 15.75 11.03 -1.68
N PRO A 122 15.37 10.24 -2.71
CA PRO A 122 16.31 9.34 -3.38
C PRO A 122 17.38 10.07 -4.20
N SER A 123 17.03 11.19 -4.82
CA SER A 123 17.94 12.00 -5.63
C SER A 123 17.48 13.46 -5.71
N ALA A 124 18.33 14.34 -6.22
CA ALA A 124 18.01 15.75 -6.39
C ALA A 124 16.83 16.01 -7.37
N ALA A 125 16.51 15.05 -8.23
CA ALA A 125 15.38 15.11 -9.15
C ALA A 125 14.02 14.80 -8.49
N ASN A 126 14.03 14.21 -7.29
CA ASN A 126 12.82 13.88 -6.55
C ASN A 126 12.37 15.05 -5.66
N ILE A 127 11.13 14.95 -5.16
CA ILE A 127 10.54 15.93 -4.24
C ILE A 127 11.44 16.07 -3.00
N PRO A 128 11.70 17.32 -2.54
CA PRO A 128 12.49 17.53 -1.32
C PRO A 128 11.74 17.03 -0.09
N VAL A 129 12.50 16.63 0.94
CA VAL A 129 11.94 16.40 2.27
C VAL A 129 11.54 17.77 2.84
N LEU A 130 10.27 17.96 3.17
CA LEU A 130 9.76 19.18 3.77
C LEU A 130 9.75 19.13 5.29
N GLU A 131 9.65 17.92 5.86
CA GLU A 131 9.62 17.69 7.29
C GLU A 131 10.25 16.34 7.64
N TYR A 132 11.04 16.31 8.70
CA TYR A 132 11.42 15.08 9.39
C TYR A 132 10.46 14.87 10.55
N VAL A 133 9.52 13.97 10.36
CA VAL A 133 8.45 13.68 11.32
C VAL A 133 9.03 13.02 12.57
N THR A 134 8.63 13.49 13.74
CA THR A 134 9.14 12.97 15.01
C THR A 134 8.60 11.57 15.32
N PRO A 135 9.33 10.74 16.09
CA PRO A 135 8.84 9.44 16.55
C PRO A 135 7.50 9.54 17.29
N GLU A 136 7.32 10.55 18.12
CA GLU A 136 6.08 10.78 18.88
C GLU A 136 4.88 11.03 17.93
N THR A 137 5.11 11.71 16.81
CA THR A 137 4.07 11.93 15.79
C THR A 137 3.70 10.61 15.10
N PHE A 138 4.70 9.76 14.77
CA PHE A 138 4.44 8.40 14.25
C PHE A 138 3.66 7.56 15.26
N ASP A 139 4.01 7.59 16.54
CA ASP A 139 3.28 6.88 17.59
C ASP A 139 1.83 7.36 17.71
N SER A 140 1.58 8.66 17.57
CA SER A 140 0.24 9.23 17.50
C SER A 140 -0.57 8.66 16.33
N TYR A 141 0.00 8.60 15.12
CA TYR A 141 -0.67 8.02 13.96
C TYR A 141 -0.89 6.51 14.12
N ARG A 142 0.07 5.81 14.74
CA ARG A 142 -0.10 4.39 15.06
C ARG A 142 -1.29 4.16 15.98
N ALA A 143 -1.42 4.94 17.06
CA ALA A 143 -2.56 4.83 17.98
C ALA A 143 -3.89 5.07 17.25
N ILE A 144 -3.96 6.10 16.41
CA ILE A 144 -5.16 6.40 15.61
C ILE A 144 -5.46 5.26 14.63
N GLY A 145 -4.45 4.72 13.96
CA GLY A 145 -4.61 3.60 13.03
C GLY A 145 -5.17 2.36 13.70
N LEU A 146 -4.65 2.00 14.89
CA LEU A 146 -5.16 0.90 15.69
C LEU A 146 -6.63 1.12 16.11
N ASP A 147 -6.99 2.34 16.54
CA ASP A 147 -8.36 2.70 16.88
C ASP A 147 -9.32 2.60 15.69
N LYS A 148 -8.85 2.92 14.49
CA LYS A 148 -9.59 2.73 13.22
C LYS A 148 -9.69 1.25 12.78
N GLY A 149 -8.99 0.33 13.44
CA GLY A 149 -9.04 -1.10 13.20
C GLY A 149 -7.98 -1.66 12.26
N PHE A 150 -6.89 -0.94 12.02
CA PHE A 150 -5.68 -1.52 11.41
C PHE A 150 -4.94 -2.43 12.39
N SER A 151 -4.11 -3.33 11.87
CA SER A 151 -3.22 -4.20 12.63
C SER A 151 -1.75 -3.94 12.30
#